data_420c7cbd5b6e728ddafa75642f23bbeb
#
_entry.id   420c7cbd5b6e728ddafa75642f23bbeb
#
_cell.length_a   1.000
_cell.length_b   1.000
_cell.length_c   1.000
_cell.angle_alpha   90.00
_cell.angle_beta   90.00
_cell.angle_gamma   90.00
#
_symmetry.space_group_name_H-M   'P 1'
#
loop_
_entity.id
_entity.type
_entity.pdbx_description
1 polymer ?
#
loop_
_entity_poly.entity_id
_entity_poly.type
_entity_poly.pdbx_seq_one_letter_code
_entity_poly.pdbx_strand_id
1 'polypeptide(L)'
;MVVELPMGNLPVKCAYQKSGTNYSPKGAPSWSHIAYGVEVVVNTENGEIRVVRAGCAVNIGQPINWKMCEGQIEGSIGMGIGCTLYEKFEVSNGKILNPNLVTYRIPTFMECPSGEKVKTVSVGLPHPGGPYGAKALGEMGLIPFPAAIGNAVYNAIGIRITDAPLTRERVFGALRKVKSIS
;
A
#
# COMPACT_ATOMS: atom_id res chain seq x y z
N MET A 1 12.85 12.43 14.10
CA MET A 1 13.96 11.96 13.25
C MET A 1 13.35 11.65 11.88
N VAL A 2 13.66 12.44 10.87
CA VAL A 2 13.23 12.20 9.49
C VAL A 2 14.28 11.30 8.88
N VAL A 3 13.91 10.08 8.51
CA VAL A 3 14.78 9.19 7.73
C VAL A 3 14.39 9.36 6.27
N GLU A 4 15.16 10.18 5.54
CA GLU A 4 15.08 10.25 4.09
C GLU A 4 15.84 9.07 3.49
N LEU A 5 15.11 8.11 2.94
CA LEU A 5 15.71 7.08 2.09
C LEU A 5 15.74 7.61 0.65
N PRO A 6 16.91 7.70 0.01
CA PRO A 6 16.99 8.09 -1.38
C PRO A 6 16.31 7.02 -2.24
N MET A 7 15.24 7.39 -2.96
CA MET A 7 14.49 6.52 -3.87
C MET A 7 15.33 6.00 -5.06
N GLY A 8 16.61 6.36 -5.14
CA GLY A 8 17.48 6.02 -6.27
C GLY A 8 18.07 4.62 -6.26
N ASN A 9 18.13 3.92 -5.12
CA ASN A 9 18.84 2.66 -4.97
C ASN A 9 18.17 1.66 -4.02
N LEU A 10 16.85 1.53 -4.09
CA LEU A 10 16.20 0.38 -3.46
C LEU A 10 16.49 -0.84 -4.33
N PRO A 11 17.30 -1.82 -3.87
CA PRO A 11 17.38 -3.10 -4.54
C PRO A 11 16.05 -3.82 -4.29
N VAL A 12 15.07 -3.61 -5.16
CA VAL A 12 13.85 -4.41 -5.17
C VAL A 12 14.25 -5.79 -5.65
N LYS A 13 14.74 -6.62 -4.74
CA LYS A 13 14.77 -8.06 -4.96
C LYS A 13 13.34 -8.55 -4.85
N CYS A 14 12.60 -8.47 -5.95
CA CYS A 14 11.41 -9.28 -6.12
C CYS A 14 11.87 -10.75 -6.11
N ALA A 15 11.75 -11.41 -4.96
CA ALA A 15 11.82 -12.86 -4.91
C ALA A 15 10.58 -13.41 -5.62
N TYR A 16 10.67 -13.59 -6.93
CA TYR A 16 9.71 -14.36 -7.69
C TYR A 16 9.87 -15.83 -7.27
N GLN A 17 9.08 -16.25 -6.30
CA GLN A 17 8.95 -17.66 -5.99
C GLN A 17 8.01 -18.27 -7.04
N LYS A 18 8.61 -18.88 -8.06
CA LYS A 18 7.90 -19.74 -9.00
C LYS A 18 7.37 -20.93 -8.18
N SER A 19 6.16 -20.82 -7.67
CA SER A 19 5.49 -21.98 -7.11
C SER A 19 5.25 -22.96 -8.25
N GLY A 20 5.89 -24.12 -8.19
CA GLY A 20 5.83 -25.17 -9.21
C GLY A 20 4.50 -25.90 -9.33
N THR A 21 3.43 -25.28 -8.88
CA THR A 21 2.07 -25.76 -9.07
C THR A 21 1.46 -25.01 -10.25
N ASN A 22 1.20 -25.74 -11.33
CA ASN A 22 0.35 -25.31 -12.46
C ASN A 22 -1.10 -25.06 -11.99
N TYR A 23 -1.28 -24.33 -10.89
CA TYR A 23 -2.57 -23.92 -10.41
C TYR A 23 -2.94 -22.60 -11.09
N SER A 24 -3.31 -22.71 -12.36
CA SER A 24 -4.23 -21.75 -12.95
C SER A 24 -5.62 -22.24 -12.58
N PRO A 25 -6.37 -21.57 -11.69
CA PRO A 25 -7.78 -21.85 -11.54
C PRO A 25 -8.40 -21.76 -12.94
N LYS A 26 -9.20 -22.73 -13.34
CA LYS A 26 -9.93 -22.65 -14.60
C LYS A 26 -10.66 -21.31 -14.62
N GLY A 27 -10.20 -20.36 -15.43
CA GLY A 27 -10.76 -19.02 -15.51
C GLY A 27 -9.79 -17.83 -15.28
N ALA A 28 -8.57 -18.05 -14.78
CA ALA A 28 -7.56 -16.96 -14.68
C ALA A 28 -6.50 -17.13 -15.77
N PRO A 29 -6.63 -16.44 -16.90
CA PRO A 29 -5.72 -16.61 -18.04
C PRO A 29 -4.31 -16.04 -17.79
N SER A 30 -4.13 -15.19 -16.78
CA SER A 30 -2.85 -14.53 -16.51
C SER A 30 -2.73 -14.06 -15.07
N TRP A 31 -1.48 -13.83 -14.63
CA TRP A 31 -1.15 -13.22 -13.36
C TRP A 31 -0.60 -11.82 -13.60
N SER A 32 -1.12 -10.84 -12.88
CA SER A 32 -0.54 -9.52 -12.79
C SER A 32 0.35 -9.43 -11.55
N HIS A 33 1.42 -8.64 -11.60
CA HIS A 33 2.37 -8.49 -10.49
C HIS A 33 2.53 -7.01 -10.18
N ILE A 34 2.70 -6.70 -8.90
CA ILE A 34 2.92 -5.34 -8.44
C ILE A 34 3.91 -5.32 -7.28
N ALA A 35 4.74 -4.29 -7.24
CA ALA A 35 5.63 -3.99 -6.14
C ALA A 35 5.54 -2.51 -5.78
N TYR A 36 5.60 -2.19 -4.48
CA TYR A 36 5.60 -0.83 -3.97
C TYR A 36 6.86 -0.51 -3.18
N GLY A 37 7.35 0.72 -3.37
CA GLY A 37 8.19 1.44 -2.43
C GLY A 37 7.41 2.60 -1.82
N VAL A 38 7.42 2.75 -0.50
CA VAL A 38 6.69 3.79 0.22
C VAL A 38 7.64 4.53 1.15
N GLU A 39 7.51 5.85 1.17
CA GLU A 39 8.19 6.72 2.10
C GLU A 39 7.18 7.31 3.08
N VAL A 40 7.51 7.22 4.37
CA VAL A 40 6.67 7.75 5.45
C VAL A 40 7.46 8.69 6.35
N VAL A 41 6.74 9.63 6.95
CA VAL A 41 7.20 10.42 8.10
C VAL A 41 6.38 9.99 9.31
N VAL A 42 7.07 9.66 10.40
CA VAL A 42 6.44 9.31 11.68
C VAL A 42 6.79 10.38 12.71
N ASN A 43 5.77 11.01 13.27
CA ASN A 43 5.93 11.91 14.41
C ASN A 43 6.02 11.08 15.70
N THR A 44 7.19 11.04 16.31
CA THR A 44 7.44 10.23 17.53
C THR A 44 6.85 10.84 18.79
N GLU A 45 6.37 12.08 18.76
CA GLU A 45 5.75 12.74 19.90
C GLU A 45 4.26 12.42 20.04
N ASN A 46 3.58 12.17 18.90
CA ASN A 46 2.13 11.92 18.87
C ASN A 46 1.71 10.66 18.10
N GLY A 47 2.66 9.94 17.49
CA GLY A 47 2.38 8.71 16.74
C GLY A 47 1.78 8.92 15.34
N GLU A 48 1.71 10.15 14.84
CA GLU A 48 1.16 10.46 13.52
C GLU A 48 2.05 9.90 12.41
N ILE A 49 1.44 9.20 11.45
CA ILE A 49 2.09 8.71 10.22
C ILE A 49 1.55 9.51 9.04
N ARG A 50 2.46 9.92 8.16
CA ARG A 50 2.12 10.52 6.88
C ARG A 50 2.89 9.83 5.77
N VAL A 51 2.19 9.36 4.75
CA VAL A 51 2.79 8.85 3.52
C VAL A 51 3.21 10.04 2.66
N VAL A 52 4.50 10.15 2.38
CA VAL A 52 5.07 11.29 1.67
C VAL A 52 5.18 11.01 0.19
N ARG A 53 5.67 9.82 -0.17
CA ARG A 53 5.84 9.37 -1.56
C ARG A 53 5.50 7.89 -1.70
N ALA A 54 5.05 7.52 -2.90
CA ALA A 54 4.83 6.13 -3.27
C ALA A 54 5.35 5.86 -4.68
N GLY A 55 6.09 4.78 -4.85
CA GLY A 55 6.53 4.28 -6.14
C GLY A 55 5.95 2.89 -6.40
N CYS A 56 5.49 2.65 -7.63
CA CYS A 56 4.87 1.40 -8.04
C CYS A 56 5.52 0.86 -9.31
N ALA A 57 5.90 -0.41 -9.29
CA ALA A 57 6.24 -1.17 -10.49
C ALA A 57 5.15 -2.21 -10.74
N VAL A 58 4.50 -2.16 -11.91
CA VAL A 58 3.34 -2.98 -12.20
C VAL A 58 3.51 -3.73 -13.52
N ASN A 59 3.20 -5.04 -13.51
CA ASN A 59 3.12 -5.86 -14.70
C ASN A 59 1.66 -6.16 -15.05
N ILE A 60 1.13 -5.37 -15.96
CA ILE A 60 -0.24 -5.46 -16.50
C ILE A 60 -0.25 -5.84 -17.99
N GLY A 61 0.85 -6.41 -18.47
CA GLY A 61 1.02 -6.66 -19.91
C GLY A 61 1.16 -5.34 -20.69
N GLN A 62 0.50 -5.28 -21.86
CA GLN A 62 0.43 -4.06 -22.67
C GLN A 62 -0.72 -3.17 -22.15
N PRO A 63 -0.44 -1.99 -21.55
CA PRO A 63 -1.51 -1.07 -21.16
C PRO A 63 -2.30 -0.58 -22.37
N ILE A 64 -3.64 -0.69 -22.34
CA ILE A 64 -4.51 -0.17 -23.38
C ILE A 64 -4.61 1.37 -23.29
N ASN A 65 -4.71 1.86 -22.05
CA ASN A 65 -4.69 3.30 -21.75
C ASN A 65 -3.86 3.53 -20.50
N TRP A 66 -2.62 3.97 -20.66
CA TRP A 66 -1.69 4.16 -19.56
C TRP A 66 -2.19 5.16 -18.53
N LYS A 67 -2.77 6.29 -18.97
CA LYS A 67 -3.27 7.31 -18.04
C LYS A 67 -4.39 6.79 -17.13
N MET A 68 -5.25 5.93 -17.64
CA MET A 68 -6.27 5.27 -16.79
C MET A 68 -5.65 4.25 -15.84
N CYS A 69 -4.57 3.56 -16.27
CA CYS A 69 -3.84 2.66 -15.38
C CYS A 69 -3.17 3.42 -14.22
N GLU A 70 -2.56 4.57 -14.50
CA GLU A 70 -2.00 5.44 -13.45
C GLU A 70 -3.08 5.87 -12.46
N GLY A 71 -4.24 6.35 -12.95
CA GLY A 71 -5.35 6.73 -12.09
C GLY A 71 -5.88 5.57 -11.22
N GLN A 72 -5.89 4.35 -11.74
CA GLN A 72 -6.25 3.16 -10.96
C GLN A 72 -5.25 2.88 -9.83
N ILE A 73 -3.94 3.04 -10.09
CA ILE A 73 -2.90 2.88 -9.08
C ILE A 73 -2.97 4.00 -8.04
N GLU A 74 -3.14 5.25 -8.44
CA GLU A 74 -3.28 6.38 -7.52
C GLU A 74 -4.50 6.22 -6.60
N GLY A 75 -5.63 5.78 -7.14
CA GLY A 75 -6.82 5.45 -6.35
C GLY A 75 -6.56 4.32 -5.34
N SER A 76 -5.83 3.29 -5.76
CA SER A 76 -5.44 2.17 -4.89
C SER A 76 -4.52 2.62 -3.74
N ILE A 77 -3.64 3.59 -3.97
CA ILE A 77 -2.80 4.19 -2.92
C ILE A 77 -3.67 4.88 -1.88
N GLY A 78 -4.66 5.67 -2.29
CA GLY A 78 -5.61 6.31 -1.37
C GLY A 78 -6.36 5.30 -0.52
N MET A 79 -6.91 4.24 -1.14
CA MET A 79 -7.56 3.14 -0.43
C MET A 79 -6.59 2.44 0.53
N GLY A 80 -5.33 2.20 0.12
CA GLY A 80 -4.31 1.58 0.95
C GLY A 80 -3.91 2.40 2.16
N ILE A 81 -3.85 3.73 2.03
CA ILE A 81 -3.67 4.65 3.15
C ILE A 81 -4.86 4.54 4.11
N GLY A 82 -6.08 4.52 3.56
CA GLY A 82 -7.31 4.40 4.34
C GLY A 82 -7.30 3.17 5.23
N CYS A 83 -7.22 1.99 4.64
CA CYS A 83 -7.29 0.73 5.38
C CYS A 83 -6.09 0.50 6.32
N THR A 84 -4.93 1.16 6.05
CA THR A 84 -3.75 1.00 6.88
C THR A 84 -3.73 1.94 8.08
N LEU A 85 -4.17 3.19 7.92
CA LEU A 85 -3.98 4.23 8.92
C LEU A 85 -5.26 4.68 9.64
N TYR A 86 -6.43 4.54 8.98
CA TYR A 86 -7.65 5.19 9.44
C TYR A 86 -8.85 4.29 9.61
N GLU A 87 -9.10 3.42 8.62
CA GLU A 87 -10.36 2.71 8.50
C GLU A 87 -10.46 1.54 9.49
N LYS A 88 -11.51 1.54 10.29
CA LYS A 88 -11.83 0.47 11.22
C LYS A 88 -13.32 0.22 11.19
N PHE A 89 -13.75 -0.89 10.63
CA PHE A 89 -15.14 -1.29 10.65
C PHE A 89 -15.49 -1.92 12.00
N GLU A 90 -16.41 -1.32 12.72
CA GLU A 90 -16.80 -1.75 14.06
C GLU A 90 -18.21 -2.33 14.10
N VAL A 91 -18.32 -3.57 14.55
CA VAL A 91 -19.59 -4.28 14.69
C VAL A 91 -19.72 -4.86 16.11
N SER A 92 -20.85 -4.70 16.72
CA SER A 92 -21.19 -5.35 17.99
C SER A 92 -22.60 -5.90 17.93
N ASN A 93 -22.78 -7.18 18.27
CA ASN A 93 -24.05 -7.89 18.27
C ASN A 93 -24.86 -7.70 16.96
N GLY A 94 -24.17 -7.75 15.81
CA GLY A 94 -24.78 -7.57 14.49
C GLY A 94 -25.14 -6.12 14.13
N LYS A 95 -24.82 -5.15 14.97
CA LYS A 95 -25.03 -3.71 14.69
C LYS A 95 -23.72 -3.05 14.33
N ILE A 96 -23.73 -2.25 13.26
CA ILE A 96 -22.59 -1.40 12.87
C ILE A 96 -22.55 -0.21 13.84
N LEU A 97 -21.37 0.01 14.47
CA LEU A 97 -21.19 1.07 15.46
C LEU A 97 -20.76 2.39 14.83
N ASN A 98 -20.16 2.33 13.64
CA ASN A 98 -19.67 3.49 12.89
C ASN A 98 -20.23 3.54 11.47
N PRO A 99 -21.56 3.80 11.29
CA PRO A 99 -22.26 3.63 10.02
C PRO A 99 -22.12 4.80 9.03
N ASN A 100 -21.37 5.83 9.36
CA ASN A 100 -21.24 7.02 8.53
C ASN A 100 -19.80 7.56 8.51
N LEU A 101 -19.48 8.46 7.57
CA LEU A 101 -18.12 8.99 7.37
C LEU A 101 -17.61 9.90 8.50
N VAL A 102 -18.43 10.24 9.48
CA VAL A 102 -17.99 10.96 10.69
C VAL A 102 -17.26 9.99 11.64
N THR A 103 -17.77 8.78 11.74
CA THR A 103 -17.28 7.74 12.64
C THR A 103 -16.45 6.67 11.94
N TYR A 104 -16.73 6.38 10.67
CA TYR A 104 -15.88 5.56 9.79
C TYR A 104 -15.02 6.51 8.95
N ARG A 105 -13.82 6.77 9.43
CA ARG A 105 -12.93 7.73 8.79
C ARG A 105 -12.22 7.13 7.58
N ILE A 106 -12.34 7.81 6.43
CA ILE A 106 -11.51 7.59 5.23
C ILE A 106 -10.48 8.72 5.12
N PRO A 107 -9.36 8.52 4.38
CA PRO A 107 -8.40 9.59 4.17
C PRO A 107 -9.01 10.73 3.34
N THR A 108 -8.60 11.94 3.65
CA THR A 108 -8.90 13.12 2.83
C THR A 108 -7.89 13.23 1.67
N PHE A 109 -8.21 14.04 0.68
CA PHE A 109 -7.30 14.33 -0.44
C PHE A 109 -5.92 14.84 0.04
N MET A 110 -5.88 15.62 1.11
CA MET A 110 -4.64 16.19 1.66
C MET A 110 -3.74 15.15 2.36
N GLU A 111 -4.28 14.01 2.72
CA GLU A 111 -3.56 12.91 3.39
C GLU A 111 -2.95 11.92 2.38
N CYS A 112 -3.30 12.04 1.11
CA CYS A 112 -2.78 11.20 0.04
C CYS A 112 -1.65 11.92 -0.72
N PRO A 113 -0.54 11.23 -1.03
CA PRO A 113 0.46 11.77 -1.94
C PRO A 113 -0.14 11.90 -3.35
N SER A 114 0.20 12.96 -4.08
CA SER A 114 -0.29 13.23 -5.43
C SER A 114 0.78 13.83 -6.33
N GLY A 115 0.55 13.82 -7.63
CA GLY A 115 1.44 14.40 -8.63
C GLY A 115 2.83 13.73 -8.61
N GLU A 116 3.89 14.52 -8.56
CA GLU A 116 5.28 14.03 -8.59
C GLU A 116 5.66 13.11 -7.41
N LYS A 117 4.86 13.07 -6.37
CA LYS A 117 5.06 12.21 -5.21
C LYS A 117 4.60 10.77 -5.45
N VAL A 118 3.87 10.52 -6.52
CA VAL A 118 3.44 9.19 -6.95
C VAL A 118 4.11 8.88 -8.29
N LYS A 119 4.82 7.76 -8.35
CA LYS A 119 5.46 7.29 -9.60
C LYS A 119 5.04 5.87 -9.89
N THR A 120 4.51 5.65 -11.09
CA THR A 120 4.14 4.32 -11.57
C THR A 120 4.94 3.98 -12.81
N VAL A 121 5.50 2.78 -12.88
CA VAL A 121 6.19 2.26 -14.05
C VAL A 121 5.58 0.92 -14.46
N SER A 122 5.33 0.75 -15.76
CA SER A 122 4.96 -0.54 -16.31
C SER A 122 6.21 -1.38 -16.56
N VAL A 123 6.22 -2.57 -16.00
CA VAL A 123 7.30 -3.55 -16.15
C VAL A 123 6.70 -4.86 -16.64
N GLY A 124 6.71 -5.12 -17.92
CA GLY A 124 6.15 -6.37 -18.41
C GLY A 124 6.04 -6.40 -19.92
N LEU A 125 6.01 -7.63 -20.43
CA LEU A 125 5.77 -7.86 -21.85
C LEU A 125 4.29 -8.06 -22.12
N PRO A 126 3.80 -7.80 -23.33
CA PRO A 126 2.45 -8.12 -23.74
C PRO A 126 2.12 -9.58 -23.44
N HIS A 127 0.92 -9.85 -22.92
CA HIS A 127 0.48 -11.20 -22.59
C HIS A 127 -0.10 -11.89 -23.84
N PRO A 128 0.43 -13.05 -24.27
CA PRO A 128 -0.02 -13.69 -25.51
C PRO A 128 -1.50 -14.05 -25.55
N GLY A 129 -2.09 -14.38 -24.39
CA GLY A 129 -3.51 -14.73 -24.27
C GLY A 129 -4.42 -13.58 -23.86
N GLY A 130 -3.88 -12.37 -23.68
CA GLY A 130 -4.66 -11.21 -23.28
C GLY A 130 -5.13 -10.38 -24.49
N PRO A 131 -6.31 -9.73 -24.42
CA PRO A 131 -6.78 -8.86 -25.47
C PRO A 131 -5.76 -7.72 -25.66
N TYR A 132 -5.25 -7.54 -26.87
CA TYR A 132 -4.17 -6.60 -27.20
C TYR A 132 -2.90 -6.76 -26.34
N GLY A 133 -2.68 -7.92 -25.75
CA GLY A 133 -1.55 -8.15 -24.82
C GLY A 133 -1.75 -7.63 -23.39
N ALA A 134 -2.94 -7.14 -23.06
CA ALA A 134 -3.24 -6.60 -21.74
C ALA A 134 -3.51 -7.70 -20.70
N LYS A 135 -3.26 -7.36 -19.43
CA LYS A 135 -3.70 -8.10 -18.25
C LYS A 135 -4.65 -7.22 -17.44
N ALA A 136 -5.35 -7.85 -16.48
CA ALA A 136 -6.23 -7.12 -15.59
C ALA A 136 -5.44 -6.15 -14.67
N LEU A 137 -6.04 -5.00 -14.43
CA LEU A 137 -5.63 -4.03 -13.43
C LEU A 137 -6.89 -3.55 -12.70
N GLY A 138 -7.23 -4.22 -11.62
CA GLY A 138 -8.33 -3.84 -10.74
C GLY A 138 -7.79 -3.42 -9.37
N GLU A 139 -8.09 -4.19 -8.34
CA GLU A 139 -7.71 -3.88 -6.96
C GLU A 139 -6.30 -4.38 -6.57
N MET A 140 -5.55 -4.93 -7.51
CA MET A 140 -4.19 -5.42 -7.23
C MET A 140 -3.28 -4.33 -6.63
N GLY A 141 -3.54 -3.05 -6.95
CA GLY A 141 -2.80 -1.91 -6.40
C GLY A 141 -2.95 -1.77 -4.89
N LEU A 142 -4.08 -2.17 -4.33
CA LEU A 142 -4.33 -2.11 -2.90
C LEU A 142 -3.56 -3.18 -2.12
N ILE A 143 -3.47 -4.40 -2.66
CA ILE A 143 -3.05 -5.61 -1.91
C ILE A 143 -1.71 -5.46 -1.19
N PRO A 144 -0.58 -5.07 -1.83
CA PRO A 144 0.72 -4.98 -1.15
C PRO A 144 0.97 -3.63 -0.46
N PHE A 145 0.13 -2.62 -0.67
CA PHE A 145 0.38 -1.27 -0.19
C PHE A 145 0.37 -1.14 1.34
N PRO A 146 -0.58 -1.76 2.09
CA PRO A 146 -0.57 -1.78 3.54
C PRO A 146 0.72 -2.37 4.12
N ALA A 147 1.21 -3.45 3.54
CA ALA A 147 2.46 -4.07 3.96
C ALA A 147 3.68 -3.16 3.70
N ALA A 148 3.67 -2.42 2.59
CA ALA A 148 4.72 -1.46 2.27
C ALA A 148 4.74 -0.30 3.29
N ILE A 149 3.58 0.24 3.70
CA ILE A 149 3.49 1.23 4.78
C ILE A 149 4.02 0.63 6.10
N GLY A 150 3.58 -0.56 6.49
CA GLY A 150 4.03 -1.23 7.71
C GLY A 150 5.55 -1.42 7.75
N ASN A 151 6.17 -1.77 6.62
CA ASN A 151 7.62 -1.88 6.49
C ASN A 151 8.32 -0.51 6.59
N ALA A 152 7.77 0.52 5.95
CA ALA A 152 8.31 1.87 6.03
C ALA A 152 8.26 2.43 7.47
N VAL A 153 7.16 2.20 8.18
CA VAL A 153 7.02 2.55 9.60
C VAL A 153 8.04 1.81 10.45
N TYR A 154 8.20 0.49 10.24
CA TYR A 154 9.24 -0.28 10.94
C TYR A 154 10.64 0.29 10.70
N ASN A 155 10.97 0.64 9.46
CA ASN A 155 12.27 1.24 9.13
C ASN A 155 12.46 2.62 9.80
N ALA A 156 11.38 3.38 9.99
CA ALA A 156 11.43 4.71 10.59
C ALA A 156 11.62 4.67 12.11
N ILE A 157 10.99 3.73 12.82
CA ILE A 157 10.94 3.72 14.28
C ILE A 157 11.50 2.45 14.93
N GLY A 158 11.92 1.44 14.15
CA GLY A 158 12.47 0.19 14.64
C GLY A 158 11.47 -0.75 15.34
N ILE A 159 10.17 -0.41 15.34
CA ILE A 159 9.14 -1.17 16.03
C ILE A 159 8.19 -1.80 15.01
N ARG A 160 8.02 -3.13 15.05
CA ARG A 160 7.04 -3.83 14.22
C ARG A 160 5.67 -3.76 14.89
N ILE A 161 4.71 -3.10 14.22
CA ILE A 161 3.31 -3.06 14.61
C ILE A 161 2.55 -3.98 13.66
N THR A 162 1.85 -4.96 14.19
CA THR A 162 1.17 -6.03 13.42
C THR A 162 -0.34 -5.82 13.30
N ASP A 163 -0.88 -4.91 14.11
CA ASP A 163 -2.32 -4.66 14.16
C ASP A 163 -2.69 -3.42 13.34
N ALA A 164 -3.55 -3.61 12.35
CA ALA A 164 -4.14 -2.51 11.58
C ALA A 164 -5.48 -2.05 12.21
N PRO A 165 -5.88 -0.82 11.97
CA PRO A 165 -5.13 0.30 11.40
C PRO A 165 -4.01 0.78 12.34
N LEU A 166 -2.92 1.33 11.74
CA LEU A 166 -1.80 1.93 12.47
C LEU A 166 -2.19 3.33 12.98
N THR A 167 -3.13 3.38 13.91
CA THR A 167 -3.61 4.66 14.46
C THR A 167 -2.52 5.37 15.26
N ARG A 168 -2.68 6.68 15.44
CA ARG A 168 -1.76 7.50 16.25
C ARG A 168 -1.56 6.91 17.65
N GLU A 169 -2.64 6.47 18.29
CA GLU A 169 -2.63 5.89 19.63
C GLU A 169 -1.83 4.59 19.68
N ARG A 170 -1.98 3.72 18.67
CA ARG A 170 -1.21 2.47 18.57
C ARG A 170 0.27 2.73 18.40
N VAL A 171 0.62 3.60 17.48
CA VAL A 171 2.02 3.95 17.21
C VAL A 171 2.65 4.61 18.43
N PHE A 172 1.98 5.59 19.01
CA PHE A 172 2.44 6.27 20.21
C PHE A 172 2.58 5.31 21.41
N GLY A 173 1.60 4.43 21.60
CA GLY A 173 1.66 3.40 22.64
C GLY A 173 2.84 2.44 22.46
N ALA A 174 3.15 2.04 21.23
CA ALA A 174 4.31 1.22 20.91
C ALA A 174 5.63 1.95 21.22
N LEU A 175 5.74 3.23 20.81
CA LEU A 175 6.91 4.07 21.09
C LEU A 175 7.17 4.23 22.60
N ARG A 176 6.12 4.42 23.39
CA ARG A 176 6.25 4.57 24.85
C ARG A 176 6.71 3.29 25.52
N LYS A 177 6.24 2.13 25.09
CA LYS A 177 6.67 0.84 25.66
C LYS A 177 8.17 0.61 25.50
N VAL A 178 8.74 0.99 24.37
CA VAL A 178 10.20 0.85 24.14
C VAL A 178 11.00 1.83 25.02
N LYS A 179 10.54 3.08 25.14
CA LYS A 179 11.21 4.08 26.00
C LYS A 179 11.15 3.76 27.50
N SER A 180 10.19 2.93 27.95
CA SER A 180 10.09 2.52 29.34
C SER A 180 10.97 1.31 29.70
N ILE A 181 11.59 0.67 28.69
CA ILE A 181 12.44 -0.52 28.85
C ILE A 181 13.94 -0.14 28.69
N SER A 182 14.21 1.03 28.10
CA SER A 182 15.56 1.59 27.96
C SER A 182 15.89 2.56 29.11
#